data_6d6682610963092d18e3fafc26a432c4
#
_entry.id   6d6682610963092d18e3fafc26a432c4
#
_cell.length_a   1.000
_cell.length_b   1.000
_cell.length_c   1.000
_cell.angle_alpha   90.00
_cell.angle_beta   90.00
_cell.angle_gamma   90.00
#
_symmetry.space_group_name_H-M   'P 1'
#
loop_
_entity.id
_entity.type
_entity.pdbx_description
1 polymer ?
#
loop_
_entity_poly.entity_id
_entity_poly.type
_entity_poly.pdbx_seq_one_letter_code
_entity_poly.pdbx_strand_id
1 'polypeptide(L)'
;MLNTPQFIQTDEQLTALIHLTVPRAEISDVMGPAITEIMSTISAQGATITGPCFSYHQKRPTDIFDFEVGFPVSQPITAAGRVKMSKLPAVKVVRTIYQGGYEGLGAAWGEFCKWIEAKELNVQESLWECYLTDLSPAQIRLNGALNLIVR
;
A
#
# COMPACT_ATOMS: atom_id res chain seq x y z
N MET A 1 -10.68 -9.31 -10.17
CA MET A 1 -10.32 -9.22 -11.60
C MET A 1 -9.18 -8.23 -11.78
N LEU A 2 -8.17 -8.60 -12.54
CA LEU A 2 -6.99 -7.77 -12.82
C LEU A 2 -7.08 -7.21 -14.22
N ASN A 3 -6.57 -5.98 -14.40
CA ASN A 3 -6.35 -5.47 -15.75
C ASN A 3 -4.97 -5.92 -16.26
N THR A 4 -4.64 -5.59 -17.51
CA THR A 4 -3.33 -5.91 -18.07
C THR A 4 -2.25 -5.13 -17.34
N PRO A 5 -1.23 -5.82 -16.75
CA PRO A 5 -0.15 -5.11 -16.07
C PRO A 5 0.64 -4.18 -17.00
N GLN A 6 1.11 -3.08 -16.46
CA GLN A 6 1.86 -2.05 -17.17
C GLN A 6 3.12 -1.66 -16.40
N PHE A 7 4.14 -1.21 -17.12
CA PHE A 7 5.34 -0.64 -16.51
C PHE A 7 5.10 0.85 -16.28
N ILE A 8 5.38 1.31 -15.05
CA ILE A 8 5.18 2.70 -14.65
C ILE A 8 6.43 3.18 -13.92
N GLN A 9 6.88 4.39 -14.24
CA GLN A 9 7.91 5.08 -13.46
C GLN A 9 7.20 5.91 -12.40
N THR A 10 7.45 5.61 -11.13
CA THR A 10 6.86 6.38 -10.03
C THR A 10 7.72 7.58 -9.69
N ASP A 11 7.11 8.56 -9.03
CA ASP A 11 7.82 9.72 -8.48
C ASP A 11 7.99 9.56 -6.99
N GLU A 12 9.07 10.12 -6.44
CA GLU A 12 9.26 10.15 -5.00
C GLU A 12 8.15 10.97 -4.34
N GLN A 13 7.57 10.44 -3.26
CA GLN A 13 6.49 11.11 -2.53
C GLN A 13 6.79 11.07 -1.04
N LEU A 14 6.64 12.21 -0.37
CA LEU A 14 6.68 12.28 1.09
C LEU A 14 5.46 11.56 1.64
N THR A 15 5.64 10.84 2.74
CA THR A 15 4.56 10.07 3.37
C THR A 15 4.54 10.26 4.87
N ALA A 16 3.34 10.07 5.43
CA ALA A 16 3.14 9.89 6.87
C ALA A 16 2.64 8.46 7.04
N LEU A 17 3.28 7.68 7.91
CA LEU A 17 2.97 6.27 8.03
C LEU A 17 3.15 5.73 9.44
N ILE A 18 2.57 4.55 9.66
CA ILE A 18 2.77 3.74 10.86
C ILE A 18 3.28 2.38 10.43
N HIS A 19 4.29 1.87 11.12
CA HIS A 19 4.80 0.52 10.92
C HIS A 19 4.03 -0.45 11.80
N LEU A 20 3.51 -1.52 11.19
CA LEU A 20 2.75 -2.55 11.89
C LEU A 20 3.38 -3.92 11.66
N THR A 21 3.45 -4.71 12.73
CA THR A 21 3.87 -6.11 12.66
C THR A 21 2.82 -6.92 13.40
N VAL A 22 1.98 -7.64 12.66
CA VAL A 22 0.83 -8.36 13.24
C VAL A 22 0.57 -9.67 12.51
N PRO A 23 -0.03 -10.66 13.19
CA PRO A 23 -0.53 -11.85 12.51
C PRO A 23 -1.59 -11.47 11.47
N ARG A 24 -1.64 -12.25 10.38
CA ARG A 24 -2.61 -12.00 9.29
C ARG A 24 -4.04 -11.84 9.81
N ALA A 25 -4.43 -12.65 10.79
CA ALA A 25 -5.80 -12.62 11.31
C ALA A 25 -6.17 -11.31 12.00
N GLU A 26 -5.18 -10.49 12.41
CA GLU A 26 -5.42 -9.25 13.13
C GLU A 26 -5.35 -8.01 12.25
N ILE A 27 -5.07 -8.15 10.94
CA ILE A 27 -4.93 -7.01 10.01
C ILE A 27 -6.17 -6.14 10.03
N SER A 28 -7.36 -6.72 9.92
CA SER A 28 -8.60 -5.96 9.87
C SER A 28 -8.86 -5.18 11.17
N ASP A 29 -8.34 -5.65 12.30
CA ASP A 29 -8.54 -5.00 13.60
C ASP A 29 -7.61 -3.80 13.79
N VAL A 30 -6.43 -3.81 13.15
CA VAL A 30 -5.39 -2.78 13.38
C VAL A 30 -5.34 -1.70 12.31
N MET A 31 -5.84 -1.98 11.10
CA MET A 31 -5.78 -1.03 9.99
C MET A 31 -6.60 0.23 10.22
N GLY A 32 -7.84 0.09 10.67
CA GLY A 32 -8.72 1.22 10.91
C GLY A 32 -8.15 2.22 11.92
N PRO A 33 -7.79 1.75 13.14
CA PRO A 33 -7.16 2.63 14.13
C PRO A 33 -5.88 3.29 13.64
N ALA A 34 -5.02 2.56 12.92
CA ALA A 34 -3.78 3.12 12.38
C ALA A 34 -4.06 4.24 11.38
N ILE A 35 -4.99 4.01 10.46
CA ILE A 35 -5.38 5.01 9.45
C ILE A 35 -5.92 6.26 10.13
N THR A 36 -6.77 6.12 11.13
CA THR A 36 -7.33 7.23 11.89
C THR A 36 -6.23 8.03 12.58
N GLU A 37 -5.28 7.35 13.21
CA GLU A 37 -4.15 8.02 13.89
C GLU A 37 -3.30 8.82 12.90
N ILE A 38 -3.02 8.26 11.73
CA ILE A 38 -2.24 8.93 10.69
C ILE A 38 -2.98 10.18 10.20
N MET A 39 -4.25 10.05 9.88
CA MET A 39 -5.06 11.18 9.39
C MET A 39 -5.13 12.31 10.41
N SER A 40 -5.31 11.97 11.68
CA SER A 40 -5.34 12.95 12.76
C SER A 40 -4.02 13.70 12.90
N THR A 41 -2.90 12.98 12.80
CA THR A 41 -1.57 13.58 12.87
C THR A 41 -1.31 14.52 11.69
N ILE A 42 -1.67 14.12 10.48
CA ILE A 42 -1.53 14.95 9.28
C ILE A 42 -2.33 16.23 9.43
N SER A 43 -3.60 16.11 9.83
CA SER A 43 -4.48 17.25 10.00
C SER A 43 -3.98 18.20 11.09
N ALA A 44 -3.52 17.66 12.23
CA ALA A 44 -3.03 18.47 13.35
C ALA A 44 -1.80 19.30 12.98
N GLN A 45 -1.02 18.84 12.00
CA GLN A 45 0.19 19.56 11.55
C GLN A 45 -0.05 20.43 10.32
N GLY A 46 -1.30 20.55 9.88
CA GLY A 46 -1.66 21.39 8.74
C GLY A 46 -1.20 20.86 7.39
N ALA A 47 -0.79 19.60 7.30
CA ALA A 47 -0.44 18.97 6.05
C ALA A 47 -1.68 18.44 5.34
N THR A 48 -1.56 18.19 4.04
CA THR A 48 -2.65 17.70 3.20
C THR A 48 -2.30 16.32 2.64
N ILE A 49 -3.28 15.43 2.61
CA ILE A 49 -3.15 14.13 1.95
C ILE A 49 -3.21 14.37 0.43
N THR A 50 -2.20 13.89 -0.30
CA THR A 50 -2.06 14.14 -1.74
C THR A 50 -2.28 12.93 -2.62
N GLY A 51 -2.58 11.77 -2.03
CA GLY A 51 -2.80 10.55 -2.80
C GLY A 51 -3.48 9.48 -1.96
N PRO A 52 -3.68 8.29 -2.54
CA PRO A 52 -4.40 7.22 -1.85
C PRO A 52 -3.62 6.63 -0.69
N CYS A 53 -4.36 6.06 0.26
CA CYS A 53 -3.79 5.23 1.31
C CYS A 53 -3.03 4.07 0.67
N PHE A 54 -1.91 3.69 1.26
CA PHE A 54 -1.11 2.57 0.77
C PHE A 54 -0.68 1.67 1.91
N SER A 55 -0.30 0.43 1.55
CA SER A 55 0.46 -0.45 2.42
C SER A 55 1.73 -0.89 1.69
N TYR A 56 2.87 -0.73 2.34
CA TYR A 56 4.18 -1.04 1.77
C TYR A 56 4.83 -2.18 2.54
N HIS A 57 5.21 -3.24 1.82
CA HIS A 57 5.88 -4.42 2.37
C HIS A 57 7.28 -4.51 1.80
N GLN A 58 8.30 -4.50 2.65
CA GLN A 58 9.68 -4.68 2.19
C GLN A 58 9.94 -6.12 1.78
N LYS A 59 9.21 -7.06 2.36
CA LYS A 59 9.27 -8.48 2.04
C LYS A 59 7.88 -9.01 1.81
N ARG A 60 7.77 -10.09 1.05
CA ARG A 60 6.49 -10.75 0.83
C ARG A 60 5.86 -11.16 2.15
N PRO A 61 4.56 -10.86 2.37
CA PRO A 61 3.87 -11.28 3.59
C PRO A 61 3.82 -12.81 3.72
N THR A 62 3.91 -13.27 4.96
CA THR A 62 3.73 -14.67 5.34
C THR A 62 2.53 -14.74 6.29
N ASP A 63 2.61 -15.56 7.34
CA ASP A 63 1.59 -15.59 8.39
C ASP A 63 1.66 -14.34 9.27
N ILE A 64 2.83 -13.69 9.30
CA ILE A 64 3.03 -12.41 9.96
C ILE A 64 3.15 -11.34 8.89
N PHE A 65 2.37 -10.26 9.03
CA PHE A 65 2.46 -9.10 8.17
C PHE A 65 3.32 -8.05 8.87
N ASP A 66 4.42 -7.70 8.20
CA ASP A 66 5.35 -6.66 8.64
C ASP A 66 5.37 -5.59 7.55
N PHE A 67 4.67 -4.47 7.78
CA PHE A 67 4.41 -3.51 6.72
C PHE A 67 4.20 -2.12 7.27
N GLU A 68 4.18 -1.15 6.35
CA GLU A 68 3.91 0.24 6.65
C GLU A 68 2.60 0.65 5.99
N VAL A 69 1.71 1.29 6.74
CA VAL A 69 0.47 1.86 6.22
C VAL A 69 0.53 3.38 6.32
N GLY A 70 0.11 4.08 5.28
CA GLY A 70 0.20 5.51 5.30
C GLY A 70 -0.46 6.22 4.12
N PHE A 71 -0.16 7.51 4.04
CA PHE A 71 -0.65 8.40 2.98
C PHE A 71 0.48 9.27 2.44
N PRO A 72 0.47 9.56 1.14
CA PRO A 72 1.30 10.65 0.61
C PRO A 72 0.84 11.99 1.18
N VAL A 73 1.78 12.87 1.47
CA VAL A 73 1.48 14.18 2.06
C VAL A 73 2.18 15.31 1.31
N SER A 74 1.61 16.51 1.43
CA SER A 74 2.07 17.69 0.70
C SER A 74 3.35 18.30 1.26
N GLN A 75 3.69 18.02 2.52
CA GLN A 75 4.83 18.61 3.20
C GLN A 75 5.35 17.65 4.27
N PRO A 76 6.61 17.81 4.70
CA PRO A 76 7.15 16.98 5.77
C PRO A 76 6.34 17.15 7.06
N ILE A 77 6.19 16.04 7.79
CA ILE A 77 5.55 16.05 9.11
C ILE A 77 6.58 15.72 10.18
N THR A 78 6.30 16.16 11.42
CA THR A 78 7.09 15.79 12.59
C THR A 78 6.52 14.52 13.20
N ALA A 79 7.39 13.58 13.55
CA ALA A 79 6.95 12.32 14.18
C ALA A 79 6.11 12.60 15.43
N ALA A 80 5.00 11.89 15.57
CA ALA A 80 4.08 12.02 16.69
C ALA A 80 3.43 10.67 16.97
N GLY A 81 3.53 10.17 18.20
CA GLY A 81 3.04 8.84 18.56
C GLY A 81 3.73 7.78 17.70
N ARG A 82 2.93 6.94 17.04
CA ARG A 82 3.45 5.92 16.13
C ARG A 82 3.68 6.43 14.72
N VAL A 83 3.20 7.65 14.41
CA VAL A 83 3.27 8.21 13.06
C VAL A 83 4.66 8.79 12.82
N LYS A 84 5.27 8.44 11.69
CA LYS A 84 6.56 8.99 11.29
C LYS A 84 6.54 9.39 9.82
N MET A 85 7.48 10.24 9.44
CA MET A 85 7.67 10.64 8.05
C MET A 85 8.53 9.60 7.32
N SER A 86 8.19 9.34 6.08
CA SER A 86 9.00 8.50 5.19
C SER A 86 8.78 8.93 3.75
N LYS A 87 9.11 8.07 2.81
CA LYS A 87 8.97 8.34 1.38
C LYS A 87 8.59 7.09 0.64
N LEU A 88 7.75 7.23 -0.38
CA LEU A 88 7.61 6.22 -1.43
C LEU A 88 8.68 6.50 -2.48
N PRO A 89 9.36 5.47 -3.00
CA PRO A 89 10.51 5.68 -3.88
C PRO A 89 10.13 6.07 -5.30
N ALA A 90 11.06 6.76 -5.98
CA ALA A 90 11.00 6.98 -7.43
C ALA A 90 11.66 5.78 -8.09
N VAL A 91 10.85 4.83 -8.55
CA VAL A 91 11.31 3.55 -9.12
C VAL A 91 10.43 3.10 -10.26
N LYS A 92 10.95 2.17 -11.06
CA LYS A 92 10.14 1.50 -12.07
C LYS A 92 9.39 0.34 -11.42
N VAL A 93 8.08 0.31 -11.62
CA VAL A 93 7.23 -0.77 -11.12
C VAL A 93 6.49 -1.42 -12.28
N VAL A 94 6.09 -2.67 -12.07
CA VAL A 94 5.03 -3.28 -12.86
C VAL A 94 3.77 -3.21 -12.02
N ARG A 95 2.69 -2.68 -12.60
CA ARG A 95 1.45 -2.38 -11.90
C ARG A 95 0.26 -3.02 -12.58
N THR A 96 -0.61 -3.60 -11.79
CA THR A 96 -1.94 -4.00 -12.23
C THR A 96 -2.99 -3.40 -11.30
N ILE A 97 -4.22 -3.27 -11.79
CA ILE A 97 -5.35 -2.80 -10.99
C ILE A 97 -6.26 -3.98 -10.69
N TYR A 98 -6.54 -4.17 -9.41
CA TYR A 98 -7.49 -5.18 -8.94
C TYR A 98 -8.83 -4.51 -8.63
N GLN A 99 -9.91 -5.12 -9.12
CA GLN A 99 -11.27 -4.72 -8.76
C GLN A 99 -12.00 -5.95 -8.24
N GLY A 100 -12.53 -5.86 -7.03
CA GLY A 100 -13.26 -6.96 -6.42
C GLY A 100 -13.39 -6.78 -4.92
N GLY A 101 -13.80 -7.83 -4.22
CA GLY A 101 -13.86 -7.83 -2.77
C GLY A 101 -12.50 -7.97 -2.14
N TYR A 102 -12.36 -7.55 -0.88
CA TYR A 102 -11.11 -7.68 -0.13
C TYR A 102 -10.65 -9.13 -0.02
N GLU A 103 -11.59 -10.06 0.07
CA GLU A 103 -11.31 -11.49 0.19
C GLU A 103 -10.59 -12.06 -1.03
N GLY A 104 -10.73 -11.41 -2.19
CA GLY A 104 -10.07 -11.83 -3.43
C GLY A 104 -8.67 -11.29 -3.62
N LEU A 105 -8.21 -10.39 -2.74
CA LEU A 105 -6.94 -9.68 -2.93
C LEU A 105 -5.73 -10.61 -2.91
N GLY A 106 -5.71 -11.58 -2.01
CA GLY A 106 -4.62 -12.57 -1.94
C GLY A 106 -4.51 -13.41 -3.21
N ALA A 107 -5.66 -13.83 -3.75
CA ALA A 107 -5.69 -14.57 -5.01
C ALA A 107 -5.23 -13.70 -6.19
N ALA A 108 -5.59 -12.41 -6.16
CA ALA A 108 -5.14 -11.45 -7.18
C ALA A 108 -3.63 -11.30 -7.18
N TRP A 109 -3.00 -11.21 -6.01
CA TRP A 109 -1.54 -11.18 -5.90
C TRP A 109 -0.90 -12.45 -6.46
N GLY A 110 -1.50 -13.61 -6.18
CA GLY A 110 -1.02 -14.89 -6.74
C GLY A 110 -1.08 -14.89 -8.25
N GLU A 111 -2.18 -14.43 -8.83
CA GLU A 111 -2.35 -14.32 -10.28
C GLU A 111 -1.34 -13.34 -10.90
N PHE A 112 -1.13 -12.20 -10.26
CA PHE A 112 -0.15 -11.21 -10.71
C PHE A 112 1.27 -11.77 -10.68
N CYS A 113 1.64 -12.48 -9.62
CA CYS A 113 2.95 -13.11 -9.52
C CYS A 113 3.17 -14.16 -10.61
N LYS A 114 2.13 -14.94 -10.95
CA LYS A 114 2.21 -15.90 -12.07
C LYS A 114 2.44 -15.20 -13.39
N TRP A 115 1.77 -14.07 -13.61
CA TRP A 115 1.98 -13.27 -14.82
C TRP A 115 3.43 -12.78 -14.89
N ILE A 116 3.99 -12.30 -13.76
CA ILE A 116 5.38 -11.84 -13.65
C ILE A 116 6.34 -12.98 -14.02
N GLU A 117 6.12 -14.18 -13.47
CA GLU A 117 6.94 -15.35 -13.75
C GLU A 117 6.87 -15.76 -15.22
N ALA A 118 5.67 -15.74 -15.81
CA ALA A 118 5.47 -16.11 -17.21
C ALA A 118 6.18 -15.15 -18.16
N LYS A 119 6.35 -13.88 -17.76
CA LYS A 119 7.07 -12.87 -18.53
C LYS A 119 8.56 -12.83 -18.18
N GLU A 120 9.02 -13.69 -17.30
CA GLU A 120 10.42 -13.77 -16.87
C GLU A 120 10.96 -12.43 -16.36
N LEU A 121 10.09 -11.64 -15.68
CA LEU A 121 10.49 -10.35 -15.12
C LEU A 121 11.24 -10.54 -13.81
N ASN A 122 12.30 -9.75 -13.64
CA ASN A 122 13.08 -9.74 -12.42
C ASN A 122 12.58 -8.61 -11.51
N VAL A 123 11.92 -8.97 -10.42
CA VAL A 123 11.33 -8.01 -9.48
C VAL A 123 11.90 -8.22 -8.07
N GLN A 124 11.86 -7.16 -7.27
CA GLN A 124 12.27 -7.23 -5.86
C GLN A 124 11.18 -7.90 -5.03
N GLU A 125 11.51 -8.27 -3.79
CA GLU A 125 10.53 -8.78 -2.84
C GLU A 125 9.60 -7.68 -2.34
N SER A 126 10.03 -6.42 -2.42
CA SER A 126 9.23 -5.27 -1.99
C SER A 126 8.01 -5.10 -2.89
N LEU A 127 6.88 -4.85 -2.26
CA LEU A 127 5.64 -4.58 -2.98
C LEU A 127 4.82 -3.54 -2.22
N TRP A 128 3.92 -2.85 -2.93
CA TRP A 128 2.94 -2.03 -2.22
C TRP A 128 1.61 -1.99 -2.96
N GLU A 129 0.58 -1.76 -2.17
CA GLU A 129 -0.79 -1.61 -2.63
C GLU A 129 -1.23 -0.17 -2.41
N CYS A 130 -1.89 0.42 -3.40
CA CYS A 130 -2.55 1.70 -3.24
C CYS A 130 -4.06 1.48 -3.30
N TYR A 131 -4.78 1.97 -2.31
CA TYR A 131 -6.22 1.77 -2.23
C TYR A 131 -6.91 2.98 -2.86
N LEU A 132 -7.36 2.79 -4.11
CA LEU A 132 -7.92 3.86 -4.93
C LEU A 132 -9.36 4.21 -4.57
N THR A 133 -10.01 3.36 -3.77
CA THR A 133 -11.36 3.58 -3.24
C THR A 133 -11.31 3.85 -1.75
N ASP A 134 -12.39 4.42 -1.22
CA ASP A 134 -12.53 4.64 0.21
C ASP A 134 -12.51 3.32 0.96
N LEU A 135 -11.80 3.27 2.09
CA LEU A 135 -11.68 2.09 2.96
C LEU A 135 -12.78 2.05 4.04
N SER A 136 -13.91 2.73 3.82
CA SER A 136 -15.00 2.69 4.79
C SER A 136 -15.62 1.30 4.91
N PRO A 137 -16.21 0.94 6.06
CA PRO A 137 -16.86 -0.36 6.23
C PRO A 137 -18.02 -0.61 5.26
N ALA A 138 -18.61 0.47 4.70
CA ALA A 138 -19.68 0.36 3.71
C ALA A 138 -19.16 -0.03 2.34
N GLN A 139 -17.87 0.07 2.10
CA GLN A 139 -17.25 -0.23 0.81
C GLN A 139 -17.04 -1.74 0.67
N ILE A 140 -17.81 -2.36 -0.19
CA ILE A 140 -17.75 -3.81 -0.40
C ILE A 140 -16.84 -4.22 -1.54
N ARG A 141 -16.39 -3.27 -2.36
CA ARG A 141 -15.47 -3.54 -3.48
C ARG A 141 -14.25 -2.65 -3.37
N LEU A 142 -13.11 -3.25 -3.63
CA LEU A 142 -11.82 -2.59 -3.63
C LEU A 142 -11.41 -2.28 -5.07
N ASN A 143 -10.89 -1.08 -5.28
CA ASN A 143 -10.17 -0.72 -6.49
C ASN A 143 -8.74 -0.41 -6.04
N GLY A 144 -7.84 -1.33 -6.25
CA GLY A 144 -6.49 -1.24 -5.71
C GLY A 144 -5.41 -1.40 -6.77
N ALA A 145 -4.37 -0.55 -6.71
CA ALA A 145 -3.19 -0.70 -7.55
C ALA A 145 -2.18 -1.60 -6.84
N LEU A 146 -1.79 -2.69 -7.51
CA LEU A 146 -0.80 -3.64 -7.01
C LEU A 146 0.53 -3.36 -7.71
N ASN A 147 1.59 -3.10 -6.95
CA ASN A 147 2.88 -2.66 -7.48
C ASN A 147 4.01 -3.60 -7.04
N LEU A 148 4.84 -4.03 -8.00
CA LEU A 148 6.09 -4.73 -7.74
C LEU A 148 7.23 -3.92 -8.36
N ILE A 149 8.30 -3.74 -7.58
CA ILE A 149 9.47 -2.97 -8.04
C ILE A 149 10.29 -3.82 -9.00
N VAL A 150 10.58 -3.28 -10.18
CA VAL A 150 11.43 -3.95 -11.18
C VAL A 150 12.88 -3.76 -10.80
N ARG A 151 13.64 -4.84 -10.85
CA ARG A 151 15.09 -4.81 -10.63
C ARG A 151 15.83 -4.25 -11.83
#